data_a742eaa472adbfde0f86307e3520de6c
#
_entry.id   a742eaa472adbfde0f86307e3520de6c
#
_cell.length_a   1.000
_cell.length_b   1.000
_cell.length_c   1.000
_cell.angle_alpha   90.00
_cell.angle_beta   90.00
_cell.angle_gamma   90.00
#
_symmetry.space_group_name_H-M   'P 1'
#
loop_
_entity.id
_entity.type
_entity.pdbx_description
1 polymer ?
#
loop_
_entity_poly.entity_id
_entity_poly.type
_entity_poly.pdbx_seq_one_letter_code
_entity_poly.pdbx_strand_id
1 'polypeptide(L)'
;LEIAFRTFEAKCSKLEDYPSKLLAEAVEQFSTLPGVGKRTAMRLALFLLKQEKGEVQRFGEAFIRFRNEINFCESCFNISDEQKCSICSNPLRDQSTICVVQDVRDVMAIENTGQYKGLYHVLGGIISPMDGIGPADLRIDELVERAKNGEVNEIILATSTTMEGETTNFYLFKKLKEFHLKISAIARGIAVGDELEYADELTLGRSLVNRLPYENSLAG
;
A
#
# COMPACT_ATOMS: atom_id res chain seq x y z
N LEU A 1 -6.49 12.96 25.05
CA LEU A 1 -5.33 13.90 24.99
C LEU A 1 -4.42 13.77 26.22
N GLU A 2 -4.96 13.51 27.42
CA GLU A 2 -4.16 13.39 28.66
C GLU A 2 -3.35 12.11 28.78
N ILE A 3 -3.73 11.03 28.14
CA ILE A 3 -3.01 9.74 28.19
C ILE A 3 -1.74 9.79 27.30
N ALA A 4 -1.74 10.54 26.22
CA ALA A 4 -0.58 10.74 25.34
C ALA A 4 0.52 11.61 26.00
N PHE A 5 0.15 12.53 26.88
CA PHE A 5 1.09 13.41 27.61
C PHE A 5 1.85 12.67 28.71
N ARG A 6 1.23 11.69 29.40
CA ARG A 6 1.88 10.93 30.48
C ARG A 6 2.88 9.88 30.00
N THR A 7 2.77 9.41 28.75
CA THR A 7 3.77 8.50 28.15
C THR A 7 5.01 9.23 27.65
N PHE A 8 4.93 10.54 27.47
CA PHE A 8 6.05 11.38 27.02
C PHE A 8 7.08 11.65 28.15
N GLU A 9 6.62 11.77 29.40
CA GLU A 9 7.52 12.04 30.55
C GLU A 9 8.36 10.82 31.01
N ALA A 10 7.93 9.59 30.72
CA ALA A 10 8.60 8.39 31.21
C ALA A 10 9.79 7.90 30.35
N LYS A 11 10.04 8.51 29.17
CA LYS A 11 11.15 8.14 28.24
C LYS A 11 12.34 9.07 28.25
N CYS A 12 12.37 10.06 29.13
CA CYS A 12 13.36 11.14 29.16
C CYS A 12 14.64 10.80 29.94
N SER A 13 15.20 9.59 29.83
CA SER A 13 16.34 9.16 30.64
C SER A 13 17.65 8.89 29.88
N LYS A 14 17.86 9.41 28.67
CA LYS A 14 19.16 9.37 27.96
C LYS A 14 19.42 10.62 27.11
N LEU A 15 19.21 11.79 27.70
CA LEU A 15 19.52 13.10 27.06
C LEU A 15 20.99 13.52 27.30
N GLU A 16 21.82 12.66 27.94
CA GLU A 16 23.15 13.08 28.43
C GLU A 16 24.26 13.11 27.37
N ASP A 17 24.02 12.59 26.15
CA ASP A 17 25.06 12.48 25.12
C ASP A 17 25.05 13.58 24.02
N TYR A 18 24.12 14.56 24.09
CA TYR A 18 24.02 15.60 23.06
C TYR A 18 24.35 17.00 23.59
N PRO A 19 25.11 17.83 22.84
CA PRO A 19 25.49 19.17 23.28
C PRO A 19 24.29 20.14 23.36
N SER A 20 23.14 19.78 22.85
CA SER A 20 21.92 20.58 22.83
C SER A 20 20.68 19.71 22.97
N LYS A 21 19.73 20.17 23.80
CA LYS A 21 18.40 19.53 23.95
C LYS A 21 17.63 19.55 22.63
N LEU A 22 17.69 20.63 21.86
CA LEU A 22 17.02 20.75 20.56
C LEU A 22 17.58 19.73 19.55
N LEU A 23 18.89 19.50 19.58
CA LEU A 23 19.50 18.47 18.74
C LEU A 23 19.05 17.07 19.17
N ALA A 24 19.02 16.81 20.48
CA ALA A 24 18.53 15.53 21.00
C ALA A 24 17.09 15.24 20.56
N GLU A 25 16.21 16.21 20.68
CA GLU A 25 14.81 16.12 20.27
C GLU A 25 14.68 15.84 18.75
N ALA A 26 15.41 16.57 17.91
CA ALA A 26 15.39 16.33 16.46
C ALA A 26 15.87 14.92 16.10
N VAL A 27 16.94 14.43 16.74
CA VAL A 27 17.47 13.07 16.54
C VAL A 27 16.46 12.03 17.02
N GLU A 28 15.80 12.26 18.13
CA GLU A 28 14.76 11.35 18.63
C GLU A 28 13.61 11.25 17.64
N GLN A 29 13.09 12.39 17.13
CA GLN A 29 12.00 12.38 16.15
C GLN A 29 12.39 11.65 14.86
N PHE A 30 13.57 11.88 14.30
CA PHE A 30 14.05 11.11 13.16
C PHE A 30 14.19 9.61 13.46
N SER A 31 14.57 9.26 14.67
CA SER A 31 14.72 7.84 15.09
C SER A 31 13.40 7.10 15.23
N THR A 32 12.25 7.78 15.25
CA THR A 32 10.93 7.14 15.24
C THR A 32 10.55 6.61 13.86
N LEU A 33 11.24 7.08 12.82
CA LEU A 33 10.96 6.64 11.45
C LEU A 33 11.45 5.20 11.21
N PRO A 34 10.66 4.34 10.52
CA PRO A 34 11.08 2.98 10.22
C PRO A 34 12.40 2.95 9.45
N GLY A 35 13.34 2.11 9.89
CA GLY A 35 14.65 1.98 9.26
C GLY A 35 15.66 3.10 9.57
N VAL A 36 15.28 4.11 10.37
CA VAL A 36 16.16 5.21 10.75
C VAL A 36 16.74 4.96 12.14
N GLY A 37 17.99 4.47 12.20
CA GLY A 37 18.72 4.35 13.45
C GLY A 37 19.33 5.69 13.91
N LYS A 38 19.77 5.78 15.18
CA LYS A 38 20.32 6.98 15.80
C LYS A 38 21.44 7.67 15.01
N ARG A 39 22.34 6.90 14.36
CA ARG A 39 23.40 7.43 13.52
C ARG A 39 22.86 8.18 12.29
N THR A 40 21.88 7.60 11.64
CA THR A 40 21.20 8.21 10.48
C THR A 40 20.41 9.43 10.92
N ALA A 41 19.65 9.33 12.02
CA ALA A 41 18.91 10.43 12.60
C ALA A 41 19.81 11.64 12.91
N MET A 42 20.96 11.43 13.55
CA MET A 42 21.95 12.47 13.81
C MET A 42 22.42 13.13 12.51
N ARG A 43 22.76 12.33 11.50
CA ARG A 43 23.21 12.86 10.20
C ARG A 43 22.14 13.72 9.53
N LEU A 44 20.85 13.29 9.60
CA LEU A 44 19.73 14.06 9.07
C LEU A 44 19.50 15.36 9.83
N ALA A 45 19.52 15.33 11.16
CA ALA A 45 19.38 16.53 11.99
C ALA A 45 20.50 17.56 11.72
N LEU A 46 21.73 17.10 11.65
CA LEU A 46 22.89 17.98 11.33
C LEU A 46 22.87 18.48 9.87
N PHE A 47 22.28 17.71 8.94
CA PHE A 47 22.07 18.18 7.57
C PHE A 47 21.08 19.35 7.56
N LEU A 48 19.93 19.21 8.22
CA LEU A 48 18.93 20.28 8.31
C LEU A 48 19.46 21.52 9.03
N LEU A 49 20.32 21.34 10.04
CA LEU A 49 20.95 22.48 10.73
C LEU A 49 21.78 23.36 9.81
N LYS A 50 22.32 22.80 8.72
CA LYS A 50 23.12 23.51 7.72
C LYS A 50 22.29 24.20 6.63
N GLN A 51 20.99 23.86 6.54
CA GLN A 51 20.11 24.48 5.54
C GLN A 51 19.63 25.85 6.02
N GLU A 52 19.15 26.66 5.09
CA GLU A 52 18.49 27.92 5.42
C GLU A 52 17.21 27.69 6.22
N LYS A 53 16.91 28.55 7.18
CA LYS A 53 15.73 28.43 8.05
C LYS A 53 14.43 28.29 7.26
N GLY A 54 14.30 29.02 6.16
CA GLY A 54 13.11 28.94 5.28
C GLY A 54 12.97 27.61 4.58
N GLU A 55 14.06 26.92 4.25
CA GLU A 55 14.01 25.56 3.68
C GLU A 55 13.58 24.53 4.70
N VAL A 56 14.11 24.62 5.92
CA VAL A 56 13.73 23.72 7.02
C VAL A 56 12.26 23.93 7.40
N GLN A 57 11.79 25.17 7.38
CA GLN A 57 10.38 25.47 7.63
C GLN A 57 9.48 24.84 6.56
N ARG A 58 9.77 25.06 5.27
CA ARG A 58 9.01 24.43 4.15
C ARG A 58 8.99 22.90 4.25
N PHE A 59 10.14 22.31 4.63
CA PHE A 59 10.24 20.87 4.84
C PHE A 59 9.28 20.40 5.96
N GLY A 60 9.29 21.05 7.11
CA GLY A 60 8.40 20.71 8.23
C GLY A 60 6.91 20.91 7.87
N GLU A 61 6.58 22.06 7.26
CA GLU A 61 5.22 22.39 6.83
C GLU A 61 4.68 21.37 5.81
N ALA A 62 5.52 20.85 4.91
CA ALA A 62 5.09 19.85 3.93
C ALA A 62 4.57 18.57 4.60
N PHE A 63 5.21 18.08 5.66
CA PHE A 63 4.75 16.90 6.40
C PHE A 63 3.51 17.18 7.24
N ILE A 64 3.43 18.36 7.84
CA ILE A 64 2.24 18.79 8.60
C ILE A 64 1.04 18.86 7.66
N ARG A 65 1.18 19.52 6.51
CA ARG A 65 0.12 19.60 5.49
C ARG A 65 -0.26 18.21 4.97
N PHE A 66 0.72 17.41 4.56
CA PHE A 66 0.48 16.04 4.11
C PHE A 66 -0.39 15.26 5.10
N ARG A 67 -0.04 15.28 6.41
CA ARG A 67 -0.82 14.51 7.40
C ARG A 67 -2.20 15.07 7.66
N ASN A 68 -2.38 16.40 7.59
CA ASN A 68 -3.64 17.05 7.91
C ASN A 68 -4.61 17.13 6.73
N GLU A 69 -4.11 17.25 5.51
CA GLU A 69 -4.91 17.54 4.31
C GLU A 69 -5.14 16.31 3.44
N ILE A 70 -4.29 15.25 3.56
CA ILE A 70 -4.47 14.03 2.79
C ILE A 70 -5.76 13.31 3.19
N ASN A 71 -6.53 12.91 2.19
CA ASN A 71 -7.76 12.16 2.33
C ASN A 71 -7.63 10.76 1.72
N PHE A 72 -8.61 9.92 2.02
CA PHE A 72 -8.83 8.67 1.31
C PHE A 72 -10.03 8.81 0.39
N CYS A 73 -9.88 8.36 -0.85
CA CYS A 73 -10.96 8.36 -1.83
C CYS A 73 -12.17 7.60 -1.30
N GLU A 74 -13.34 8.20 -1.31
CA GLU A 74 -14.60 7.59 -0.83
C GLU A 74 -15.00 6.32 -1.59
N SER A 75 -14.53 6.19 -2.85
CA SER A 75 -14.88 5.06 -3.69
C SER A 75 -13.88 3.90 -3.64
N CYS A 76 -12.57 4.19 -3.63
CA CYS A 76 -11.54 3.15 -3.78
C CYS A 76 -10.54 3.09 -2.63
N PHE A 77 -10.60 4.00 -1.67
CA PHE A 77 -9.71 4.11 -0.51
C PHE A 77 -8.23 4.36 -0.84
N ASN A 78 -7.93 4.75 -2.09
CA ASN A 78 -6.62 5.28 -2.44
C ASN A 78 -6.42 6.66 -1.81
N ILE A 79 -5.17 7.08 -1.61
CA ILE A 79 -4.87 8.45 -1.16
C ILE A 79 -5.32 9.47 -2.21
N SER A 80 -5.82 10.61 -1.74
CA SER A 80 -6.36 11.67 -2.59
C SER A 80 -6.29 13.02 -1.88
N ASP A 81 -6.12 14.08 -2.63
CA ASP A 81 -6.28 15.45 -2.14
C ASP A 81 -7.76 15.88 -2.11
N GLU A 82 -8.64 15.14 -2.81
CA GLU A 82 -10.07 15.39 -2.93
C GLU A 82 -10.89 14.19 -2.43
N GLN A 83 -12.22 14.33 -2.33
CA GLN A 83 -13.13 13.25 -1.94
C GLN A 83 -13.05 12.05 -2.88
N LYS A 84 -12.87 12.26 -4.19
CA LYS A 84 -12.62 11.23 -5.19
C LYS A 84 -11.26 11.43 -5.83
N CYS A 85 -10.44 10.37 -5.87
CA CYS A 85 -9.14 10.43 -6.51
C CYS A 85 -9.25 10.59 -8.03
N SER A 86 -8.16 11.03 -8.66
CA SER A 86 -8.07 11.25 -10.11
C SER A 86 -8.41 10.02 -10.95
N ILE A 87 -8.23 8.81 -10.42
CA ILE A 87 -8.59 7.55 -11.09
C ILE A 87 -10.10 7.37 -11.08
N CYS A 88 -10.76 7.50 -9.91
CA CYS A 88 -12.19 7.30 -9.77
C CYS A 88 -13.04 8.41 -10.43
N SER A 89 -12.50 9.61 -10.55
CA SER A 89 -13.17 10.74 -11.21
C SER A 89 -12.97 10.78 -12.73
N ASN A 90 -12.08 9.96 -13.28
CA ASN A 90 -11.78 9.95 -14.70
C ASN A 90 -12.83 9.13 -15.49
N PRO A 91 -13.63 9.76 -16.36
CA PRO A 91 -14.68 9.10 -17.13
C PRO A 91 -14.14 8.15 -18.22
N LEU A 92 -12.84 8.23 -18.54
CA LEU A 92 -12.20 7.35 -19.53
C LEU A 92 -11.78 6.01 -18.94
N ARG A 93 -11.93 5.82 -17.61
CA ARG A 93 -11.67 4.55 -16.95
C ARG A 93 -12.84 3.59 -17.12
N ASP A 94 -12.52 2.31 -17.28
CA ASP A 94 -13.52 1.24 -17.27
C ASP A 94 -14.11 1.08 -15.85
N GLN A 95 -15.36 1.50 -15.71
CA GLN A 95 -16.09 1.44 -14.44
C GLN A 95 -16.52 0.02 -14.06
N SER A 96 -16.50 -0.91 -15.04
CA SER A 96 -16.96 -2.28 -14.85
C SER A 96 -15.91 -3.24 -14.29
N THR A 97 -14.63 -2.80 -14.24
CA THR A 97 -13.51 -3.63 -13.79
C THR A 97 -12.83 -3.01 -12.57
N ILE A 98 -12.71 -3.79 -11.48
CA ILE A 98 -12.06 -3.35 -10.24
C ILE A 98 -10.83 -4.23 -9.96
N CYS A 99 -9.66 -3.61 -9.83
CA CYS A 99 -8.46 -4.25 -9.32
C CYS A 99 -8.35 -4.04 -7.81
N VAL A 100 -8.41 -5.14 -7.07
CA VAL A 100 -8.31 -5.14 -5.60
C VAL A 100 -6.86 -5.32 -5.20
N VAL A 101 -6.34 -4.36 -4.47
CA VAL A 101 -4.95 -4.30 -4.03
C VAL A 101 -4.83 -4.18 -2.52
N GLN A 102 -3.68 -4.54 -2.00
CA GLN A 102 -3.38 -4.50 -0.57
C GLN A 102 -3.23 -3.06 -0.06
N ASP A 103 -2.42 -2.25 -0.76
CA ASP A 103 -2.15 -0.87 -0.34
C ASP A 103 -1.95 0.09 -1.54
N VAL A 104 -1.71 1.35 -1.23
CA VAL A 104 -1.54 2.42 -2.20
C VAL A 104 -0.32 2.22 -3.11
N ARG A 105 0.75 1.57 -2.61
CA ARG A 105 1.97 1.30 -3.38
C ARG A 105 1.68 0.36 -4.55
N ASP A 106 0.76 -0.58 -4.36
CA ASP A 106 0.35 -1.50 -5.41
C ASP A 106 -0.41 -0.76 -6.52
N VAL A 107 -1.28 0.22 -6.15
CA VAL A 107 -1.93 1.10 -7.14
C VAL A 107 -0.89 1.81 -7.98
N MET A 108 0.11 2.42 -7.34
CA MET A 108 1.18 3.15 -8.04
C MET A 108 1.99 2.22 -8.94
N ALA A 109 2.29 1.01 -8.50
CA ALA A 109 3.04 0.02 -9.27
C ALA A 109 2.26 -0.40 -10.54
N ILE A 110 0.96 -0.68 -10.40
CA ILE A 110 0.11 -1.08 -11.54
C ILE A 110 -0.10 0.09 -12.51
N GLU A 111 -0.37 1.30 -12.02
CA GLU A 111 -0.52 2.50 -12.85
C GLU A 111 0.73 2.80 -13.68
N ASN A 112 1.92 2.61 -13.10
CA ASN A 112 3.19 2.81 -13.80
C ASN A 112 3.37 1.89 -15.00
N THR A 113 2.67 0.75 -15.06
CA THR A 113 2.69 -0.12 -16.25
C THR A 113 1.96 0.48 -17.45
N GLY A 114 1.00 1.39 -17.23
CA GLY A 114 0.14 1.96 -18.26
C GLY A 114 -0.84 0.96 -18.90
N GLN A 115 -0.87 -0.29 -18.47
CA GLN A 115 -1.67 -1.37 -19.10
C GLN A 115 -3.09 -1.46 -18.52
N TYR A 116 -3.29 -1.07 -17.27
CA TYR A 116 -4.58 -1.18 -16.62
C TYR A 116 -5.42 0.09 -16.78
N LYS A 117 -6.69 -0.08 -17.16
CA LYS A 117 -7.62 1.04 -17.43
C LYS A 117 -8.87 1.03 -16.55
N GLY A 118 -9.00 0.04 -15.66
CA GLY A 118 -10.12 -0.07 -14.73
C GLY A 118 -9.96 0.78 -13.47
N LEU A 119 -10.82 0.53 -12.50
CA LEU A 119 -10.81 1.15 -11.18
C LEU A 119 -10.04 0.27 -10.18
N TYR A 120 -9.75 0.86 -9.02
CA TYR A 120 -9.10 0.15 -7.92
C TYR A 120 -10.03 0.02 -6.70
N HIS A 121 -9.65 -0.88 -5.81
CA HIS A 121 -10.10 -0.92 -4.43
C HIS A 121 -8.93 -1.29 -3.52
N VAL A 122 -8.57 -0.37 -2.62
CA VAL A 122 -7.46 -0.54 -1.67
C VAL A 122 -8.02 -1.11 -0.38
N LEU A 123 -7.56 -2.32 -0.01
CA LEU A 123 -8.02 -3.01 1.20
C LEU A 123 -7.50 -2.36 2.49
N GLY A 124 -6.35 -1.69 2.44
CA GLY A 124 -5.65 -1.15 3.60
C GLY A 124 -4.76 -2.15 4.32
N GLY A 125 -4.61 -3.37 3.80
CA GLY A 125 -3.78 -4.45 4.34
C GLY A 125 -4.17 -5.81 3.79
N ILE A 126 -3.73 -6.86 4.48
CA ILE A 126 -4.10 -8.27 4.25
C ILE A 126 -4.46 -8.93 5.57
N ILE A 127 -5.25 -10.00 5.53
CA ILE A 127 -5.58 -10.80 6.71
C ILE A 127 -4.29 -11.42 7.23
N SER A 128 -3.86 -11.01 8.42
CA SER A 128 -2.66 -11.51 9.09
C SER A 128 -2.96 -11.73 10.59
N PRO A 129 -3.32 -12.96 10.98
CA PRO A 129 -3.60 -13.27 12.39
C PRO A 129 -2.37 -13.04 13.30
N MET A 130 -1.16 -13.19 12.77
CA MET A 130 0.07 -12.95 13.53
C MET A 130 0.26 -11.47 13.87
N ASP A 131 -0.20 -10.57 13.00
CA ASP A 131 -0.17 -9.12 13.20
C ASP A 131 -1.47 -8.60 13.84
N GLY A 132 -2.42 -9.49 14.16
CA GLY A 132 -3.71 -9.14 14.74
C GLY A 132 -4.68 -8.50 13.74
N ILE A 133 -4.43 -8.61 12.43
CA ILE A 133 -5.27 -8.03 11.37
C ILE A 133 -6.31 -9.05 10.93
N GLY A 134 -7.58 -8.77 11.22
CA GLY A 134 -8.72 -9.57 10.78
C GLY A 134 -9.45 -8.96 9.58
N PRO A 135 -10.45 -9.67 9.04
CA PRO A 135 -11.27 -9.16 7.93
C PRO A 135 -12.00 -7.85 8.23
N ALA A 136 -12.36 -7.62 9.51
CA ALA A 136 -13.06 -6.40 9.93
C ALA A 136 -12.16 -5.15 9.97
N ASP A 137 -10.85 -5.34 9.96
CA ASP A 137 -9.87 -4.25 9.93
C ASP A 137 -9.58 -3.76 8.50
N LEU A 138 -10.10 -4.47 7.50
CA LEU A 138 -9.87 -4.23 6.07
C LEU A 138 -11.16 -3.70 5.41
N ARG A 139 -11.00 -2.99 4.28
CA ARG A 139 -12.09 -2.42 3.48
C ARG A 139 -12.81 -3.47 2.62
N ILE A 140 -13.15 -4.62 3.22
CA ILE A 140 -13.77 -5.75 2.51
C ILE A 140 -15.27 -5.54 2.34
N ASP A 141 -15.95 -5.03 3.37
CA ASP A 141 -17.39 -4.83 3.31
C ASP A 141 -17.75 -3.72 2.31
N GLU A 142 -16.92 -2.69 2.19
CA GLU A 142 -17.08 -1.65 1.16
C GLU A 142 -16.86 -2.18 -0.26
N LEU A 143 -15.95 -3.15 -0.45
CA LEU A 143 -15.81 -3.85 -1.74
C LEU A 143 -17.06 -4.65 -2.08
N VAL A 144 -17.62 -5.36 -1.10
CA VAL A 144 -18.86 -6.13 -1.26
C VAL A 144 -20.04 -5.22 -1.64
N GLU A 145 -20.16 -4.06 -1.01
CA GLU A 145 -21.19 -3.08 -1.37
C GLU A 145 -21.02 -2.56 -2.81
N ARG A 146 -19.78 -2.30 -3.25
CA ARG A 146 -19.51 -1.94 -4.65
C ARG A 146 -19.88 -3.03 -5.62
N ALA A 147 -19.62 -4.31 -5.26
CA ALA A 147 -19.97 -5.46 -6.08
C ALA A 147 -21.49 -5.67 -6.22
N LYS A 148 -22.28 -5.32 -5.19
CA LYS A 148 -23.75 -5.43 -5.20
C LYS A 148 -24.44 -4.44 -6.15
N ASN A 149 -23.83 -3.30 -6.43
CA ASN A 149 -24.45 -2.24 -7.22
C ASN A 149 -24.67 -2.60 -8.70
N GLY A 150 -24.20 -3.78 -9.15
CA GLY A 150 -24.49 -4.33 -10.49
C GLY A 150 -23.74 -3.65 -11.66
N GLU A 151 -22.89 -2.68 -11.40
CA GLU A 151 -22.07 -1.99 -12.42
C GLU A 151 -20.74 -2.71 -12.67
N VAL A 152 -20.33 -3.58 -11.73
CA VAL A 152 -19.05 -4.30 -11.77
C VAL A 152 -19.23 -5.65 -12.45
N ASN A 153 -18.46 -5.92 -13.49
CA ASN A 153 -18.43 -7.18 -14.22
C ASN A 153 -17.25 -8.07 -13.83
N GLU A 154 -16.11 -7.46 -13.50
CA GLU A 154 -14.90 -8.19 -13.14
C GLU A 154 -14.21 -7.60 -11.91
N ILE A 155 -13.76 -8.49 -11.02
CA ILE A 155 -12.88 -8.17 -9.91
C ILE A 155 -11.57 -8.94 -10.10
N ILE A 156 -10.46 -8.19 -10.18
CA ILE A 156 -9.11 -8.72 -10.31
C ILE A 156 -8.46 -8.69 -8.92
N LEU A 157 -8.10 -9.86 -8.39
CA LEU A 157 -7.39 -9.97 -7.12
C LEU A 157 -5.88 -9.78 -7.35
N ALA A 158 -5.33 -8.69 -6.85
CA ALA A 158 -3.94 -8.29 -7.02
C ALA A 158 -3.24 -8.06 -5.66
N THR A 159 -3.45 -8.98 -4.72
CA THR A 159 -2.73 -8.99 -3.44
C THR A 159 -1.40 -9.71 -3.56
N SER A 160 -0.56 -9.61 -2.52
CA SER A 160 0.72 -10.34 -2.47
C SER A 160 0.54 -11.85 -2.63
N THR A 161 1.60 -12.52 -3.11
CA THR A 161 1.59 -13.99 -3.30
C THR A 161 2.01 -14.75 -2.04
N THR A 162 2.02 -14.11 -0.87
CA THR A 162 2.28 -14.70 0.44
C THR A 162 1.09 -15.56 0.89
N MET A 163 1.26 -16.35 1.95
CA MET A 163 0.16 -17.15 2.52
C MET A 163 -0.99 -16.27 3.02
N GLU A 164 -0.67 -15.11 3.59
CA GLU A 164 -1.64 -14.12 4.05
C GLU A 164 -2.41 -13.50 2.88
N GLY A 165 -1.71 -13.16 1.78
CA GLY A 165 -2.35 -12.67 0.55
C GLY A 165 -3.28 -13.71 -0.06
N GLU A 166 -2.85 -14.99 -0.13
CA GLU A 166 -3.71 -16.10 -0.60
C GLU A 166 -4.94 -16.30 0.30
N THR A 167 -4.75 -16.24 1.62
CA THR A 167 -5.85 -16.33 2.59
C THR A 167 -6.84 -15.19 2.38
N THR A 168 -6.35 -13.99 2.15
CA THR A 168 -7.15 -12.81 1.85
C THR A 168 -7.93 -12.99 0.54
N ASN A 169 -7.26 -13.43 -0.54
CA ASN A 169 -7.89 -13.71 -1.82
C ASN A 169 -9.01 -14.76 -1.69
N PHE A 170 -8.75 -15.84 -0.94
CA PHE A 170 -9.76 -16.87 -0.71
C PHE A 170 -10.97 -16.35 0.07
N TYR A 171 -10.73 -15.51 1.07
CA TYR A 171 -11.80 -14.87 1.83
C TYR A 171 -12.64 -13.95 0.94
N LEU A 172 -12.00 -13.11 0.13
CA LEU A 172 -12.66 -12.23 -0.84
C LEU A 172 -13.47 -13.05 -1.85
N PHE A 173 -12.89 -14.11 -2.42
CA PHE A 173 -13.59 -14.99 -3.34
C PHE A 173 -14.86 -15.57 -2.72
N LYS A 174 -14.81 -16.05 -1.47
CA LYS A 174 -16.00 -16.57 -0.76
C LYS A 174 -17.09 -15.52 -0.60
N LYS A 175 -16.74 -14.27 -0.31
CA LYS A 175 -17.68 -13.16 -0.15
C LYS A 175 -18.28 -12.69 -1.48
N LEU A 176 -17.51 -12.74 -2.56
CA LEU A 176 -17.88 -12.15 -3.85
C LEU A 176 -18.55 -13.14 -4.82
N LYS A 177 -18.34 -14.45 -4.66
CA LYS A 177 -18.86 -15.47 -5.59
C LYS A 177 -20.39 -15.45 -5.76
N GLU A 178 -21.13 -14.90 -4.80
CA GLU A 178 -22.60 -14.84 -4.82
C GLU A 178 -23.14 -13.78 -5.81
N PHE A 179 -22.30 -12.85 -6.25
CA PHE A 179 -22.69 -11.74 -7.12
C PHE A 179 -22.57 -12.04 -8.62
N HIS A 180 -22.22 -13.28 -8.99
CA HIS A 180 -22.07 -13.72 -10.39
C HIS A 180 -21.07 -12.87 -11.21
N LEU A 181 -20.07 -12.29 -10.55
CA LEU A 181 -19.00 -11.53 -11.17
C LEU A 181 -17.89 -12.46 -11.68
N LYS A 182 -17.19 -12.03 -12.70
CA LYS A 182 -15.90 -12.65 -13.05
C LYS A 182 -14.87 -12.29 -11.99
N ILE A 183 -14.31 -13.29 -11.32
CA ILE A 183 -13.23 -13.08 -10.35
C ILE A 183 -11.97 -13.69 -10.95
N SER A 184 -10.97 -12.86 -11.17
CA SER A 184 -9.66 -13.25 -11.70
C SER A 184 -8.55 -12.85 -10.72
N ALA A 185 -7.36 -13.38 -10.91
CA ALA A 185 -6.17 -12.97 -10.18
C ALA A 185 -5.07 -12.59 -11.17
N ILE A 186 -4.15 -11.72 -10.76
CA ILE A 186 -2.98 -11.41 -11.57
C ILE A 186 -2.19 -12.67 -11.89
N ALA A 187 -1.69 -12.76 -13.11
CA ALA A 187 -0.89 -13.90 -13.56
C ALA A 187 0.38 -14.03 -12.69
N ARG A 188 0.75 -15.26 -12.44
CA ARG A 188 1.97 -15.62 -11.69
C ARG A 188 2.86 -16.42 -12.60
N GLY A 189 4.13 -16.07 -12.61
CA GLY A 189 5.07 -16.74 -13.49
C GLY A 189 6.50 -16.24 -13.31
N ILE A 190 7.36 -16.67 -14.19
CA ILE A 190 8.76 -16.27 -14.24
C ILE A 190 8.83 -14.85 -14.79
N ALA A 191 9.64 -14.00 -14.16
CA ALA A 191 9.80 -12.62 -14.58
C ALA A 191 10.47 -12.54 -15.98
N VAL A 192 10.10 -11.53 -16.75
CA VAL A 192 10.66 -11.30 -18.08
C VAL A 192 12.14 -10.94 -17.96
N GLY A 193 12.99 -11.71 -18.62
CA GLY A 193 14.44 -11.54 -18.58
C GLY A 193 15.17 -12.42 -17.56
N ASP A 194 14.43 -13.14 -16.72
CA ASP A 194 15.04 -14.10 -15.79
C ASP A 194 15.40 -15.42 -16.49
N GLU A 195 16.50 -16.03 -16.05
CA GLU A 195 16.89 -17.38 -16.45
C GLU A 195 16.20 -18.41 -15.55
N LEU A 196 15.76 -19.54 -16.13
CA LEU A 196 15.00 -20.57 -15.40
C LEU A 196 15.77 -21.16 -14.21
N GLU A 197 17.11 -21.19 -14.27
CA GLU A 197 17.94 -21.72 -13.19
C GLU A 197 17.92 -20.88 -11.91
N TYR A 198 17.54 -19.58 -12.01
CA TYR A 198 17.42 -18.69 -10.85
C TYR A 198 16.00 -18.58 -10.30
N ALA A 199 15.01 -19.16 -11.00
CA ALA A 199 13.65 -19.21 -10.50
C ALA A 199 13.53 -20.20 -9.34
N ASP A 200 12.80 -19.80 -8.28
CA ASP A 200 12.52 -20.76 -7.20
C ASP A 200 11.62 -21.90 -7.68
N GLU A 201 11.78 -23.07 -7.06
CA GLU A 201 11.09 -24.30 -7.46
C GLU A 201 9.56 -24.17 -7.46
N LEU A 202 9.00 -23.40 -6.52
CA LEU A 202 7.56 -23.19 -6.41
C LEU A 202 7.03 -22.35 -7.57
N THR A 203 7.70 -21.26 -7.89
CA THR A 203 7.37 -20.37 -9.02
C THR A 203 7.50 -21.12 -10.34
N LEU A 204 8.58 -21.87 -10.54
CA LEU A 204 8.80 -22.65 -11.74
C LEU A 204 7.73 -23.75 -11.90
N GLY A 205 7.43 -24.48 -10.82
CA GLY A 205 6.39 -25.50 -10.80
C GLY A 205 5.00 -24.94 -11.12
N ARG A 206 4.63 -23.82 -10.53
CA ARG A 206 3.34 -23.14 -10.81
C ARG A 206 3.27 -22.62 -12.25
N SER A 207 4.36 -22.11 -12.79
CA SER A 207 4.42 -21.63 -14.18
C SER A 207 4.21 -22.76 -15.17
N LEU A 208 4.76 -23.96 -14.90
CA LEU A 208 4.53 -25.15 -15.72
C LEU A 208 3.09 -25.64 -15.66
N VAL A 209 2.49 -25.64 -14.46
CA VAL A 209 1.08 -26.06 -14.28
C VAL A 209 0.12 -25.09 -14.98
N ASN A 210 0.37 -23.78 -14.84
CA ASN A 210 -0.50 -22.72 -15.37
C ASN A 210 -0.04 -22.23 -16.75
N ARG A 211 0.77 -22.99 -17.47
CA ARG A 211 1.25 -22.62 -18.81
C ARG A 211 0.12 -22.32 -19.77
N LEU A 212 0.29 -21.28 -20.55
CA LEU A 212 -0.62 -20.90 -21.62
C LEU A 212 -0.16 -21.45 -22.97
N PRO A 213 -1.09 -21.69 -23.93
CA PRO A 213 -0.73 -21.96 -25.33
C PRO A 213 0.15 -20.81 -25.85
N TYR A 214 1.22 -21.14 -26.59
CA TYR A 214 2.18 -20.14 -27.07
C TYR A 214 1.53 -19.08 -27.98
N GLU A 215 0.49 -19.48 -28.71
CA GLU A 215 -0.31 -18.56 -29.55
C GLU A 215 -0.91 -17.39 -28.75
N ASN A 216 -1.30 -17.63 -27.49
CA ASN A 216 -1.87 -16.60 -26.61
C ASN A 216 -0.78 -15.64 -26.07
N SER A 217 0.49 -16.05 -26.08
CA SER A 217 1.61 -15.21 -25.65
C SER A 217 2.10 -14.24 -26.74
N LEU A 218 1.68 -14.42 -28.00
CA LEU A 218 2.02 -13.56 -29.13
C LEU A 218 1.03 -12.40 -29.31
N ALA A 219 -0.10 -12.41 -28.58
CA ALA A 219 -1.18 -11.44 -28.71
C ALA A 219 -1.11 -10.29 -27.68
N GLY A 220 -0.01 -10.16 -26.95
CA GLY A 220 0.22 -9.16 -25.90
C GLY A 220 1.09 -7.99 -26.34
#